data_62989a8466f9f31b724a19aa9f2adbc0
#
_entry.id   62989a8466f9f31b724a19aa9f2adbc0
#
_cell.length_a   1.000
_cell.length_b   1.000
_cell.length_c   1.000
_cell.angle_alpha   90.00
_cell.angle_beta   90.00
_cell.angle_gamma   90.00
#
_symmetry.space_group_name_H-M   'P 1'
#
loop_
_entity.id
_entity.type
_entity.pdbx_description
1 polymer ?
#
loop_
_entity_poly.entity_id
_entity_poly.type
_entity_poly.pdbx_seq_one_letter_code
_entity_poly.pdbx_strand_id
1 'polypeptide(L)'
;MQNSPANRVPSHGTRLFATSHAIDFTPVDRDARSAPITLAALFRPQPPDRFVGFGRAILAPVSGTVHAAHDGEPDHAAFRGFPSIGYAVTQAGRVRAGWLGLAGNHVVIERLGVFVALCHLRCGSVGVHPGQRVVPGDVIGGCGNSGNSTEPHLHVQAMDGPDPGRAAAVPISFPGGLPRNGTVVSG
;
A
#
# COMPACT_ATOMS: atom_id res chain seq x y z
N MET A 1 10.50 -4.93 -1.96
CA MET A 1 10.37 -3.50 -1.69
C MET A 1 10.38 -2.71 -2.98
N GLN A 2 9.48 -1.76 -3.13
CA GLN A 2 9.42 -0.85 -4.27
C GLN A 2 9.16 0.58 -3.77
N ASN A 3 9.41 1.57 -4.62
CA ASN A 3 9.17 2.99 -4.32
C ASN A 3 9.74 3.45 -2.96
N SER A 4 10.95 2.97 -2.62
CA SER A 4 11.58 3.33 -1.34
C SER A 4 12.15 4.75 -1.33
N PRO A 5 11.91 5.52 -0.26
CA PRO A 5 12.56 6.83 -0.06
C PRO A 5 14.09 6.75 0.04
N ALA A 6 14.67 5.57 0.34
CA ALA A 6 16.12 5.35 0.30
C ALA A 6 16.72 5.44 -1.12
N ASN A 7 15.88 5.37 -2.16
CA ASN A 7 16.30 5.52 -3.55
C ASN A 7 16.08 6.93 -4.07
N ARG A 8 14.95 7.54 -3.74
CA ARG A 8 14.61 8.91 -4.13
C ARG A 8 13.49 9.49 -3.29
N VAL A 9 13.45 10.80 -3.16
CA VAL A 9 12.33 11.56 -2.58
C VAL A 9 11.92 12.64 -3.59
N PRO A 10 10.64 12.74 -3.97
CA PRO A 10 9.48 11.93 -3.55
C PRO A 10 9.57 10.48 -4.08
N SER A 11 9.32 9.51 -3.21
CA SER A 11 9.45 8.08 -3.53
C SER A 11 8.53 7.64 -4.67
N HIS A 12 7.30 8.15 -4.70
CA HIS A 12 6.27 7.88 -5.71
C HIS A 12 6.27 8.91 -6.87
N GLY A 13 7.31 9.75 -6.98
CA GLY A 13 7.41 10.78 -8.04
C GLY A 13 6.48 11.98 -7.86
N THR A 14 5.70 12.04 -6.79
CA THR A 14 4.78 13.13 -6.46
C THR A 14 4.79 13.44 -4.97
N ARG A 15 4.37 14.66 -4.61
CA ARG A 15 4.15 15.08 -3.21
C ARG A 15 2.67 15.06 -2.83
N LEU A 16 1.78 14.76 -3.78
CA LEU A 16 0.35 14.72 -3.53
C LEU A 16 0.01 13.68 -2.46
N PHE A 17 -0.98 13.99 -1.64
CA PHE A 17 -1.49 13.10 -0.59
C PHE A 17 -0.42 12.58 0.38
N ALA A 18 0.60 13.40 0.67
CA ALA A 18 1.68 13.08 1.60
C ALA A 18 2.51 11.82 1.22
N THR A 19 2.63 11.48 -0.07
CA THR A 19 3.32 10.26 -0.53
C THR A 19 4.83 10.39 -0.68
N SER A 20 5.43 11.55 -0.32
CA SER A 20 6.86 11.81 -0.56
C SER A 20 7.80 10.79 0.10
N HIS A 21 7.43 10.25 1.25
CA HIS A 21 8.20 9.29 2.04
C HIS A 21 7.49 7.93 2.16
N ALA A 22 6.49 7.67 1.33
CA ALA A 22 5.81 6.39 1.28
C ALA A 22 6.71 5.27 0.76
N ILE A 23 6.38 4.03 1.13
CA ILE A 23 7.12 2.83 0.74
C ILE A 23 6.15 1.69 0.45
N ASP A 24 6.47 0.87 -0.57
CA ASP A 24 5.66 -0.26 -0.98
C ASP A 24 6.32 -1.60 -0.62
N PHE A 25 5.56 -2.46 0.04
CA PHE A 25 5.96 -3.82 0.41
C PHE A 25 5.19 -4.81 -0.45
N THR A 26 5.86 -5.38 -1.44
CA THR A 26 5.30 -6.44 -2.29
C THR A 26 5.74 -7.79 -1.74
N PRO A 27 4.81 -8.62 -1.21
CA PRO A 27 5.16 -9.96 -0.78
C PRO A 27 5.65 -10.82 -1.94
N VAL A 28 6.66 -11.62 -1.68
CA VAL A 28 7.29 -12.49 -2.67
C VAL A 28 7.45 -13.91 -2.12
N ASP A 29 7.61 -14.88 -3.02
CA ASP A 29 7.96 -16.25 -2.69
C ASP A 29 9.47 -16.41 -2.43
N ARG A 30 9.94 -17.66 -2.28
CA ARG A 30 11.34 -18.00 -2.04
C ARG A 30 12.27 -17.62 -3.22
N ASP A 31 11.68 -17.49 -4.42
CA ASP A 31 12.40 -17.10 -5.64
C ASP A 31 12.32 -15.58 -5.89
N ALA A 32 11.90 -14.80 -4.88
CA ALA A 32 11.70 -13.35 -4.94
C ALA A 32 10.68 -12.91 -6.01
N ARG A 33 9.66 -13.74 -6.29
CA ARG A 33 8.60 -13.46 -7.25
C ARG A 33 7.28 -13.16 -6.55
N SER A 34 6.58 -12.12 -6.99
CA SER A 34 5.23 -11.79 -6.49
C SER A 34 4.14 -12.69 -7.07
N ALA A 35 4.36 -13.23 -8.29
CA ALA A 35 3.49 -14.20 -8.95
C ALA A 35 4.25 -14.99 -10.01
N PRO A 36 3.71 -16.13 -10.49
CA PRO A 36 4.28 -16.90 -11.59
C PRO A 36 4.49 -16.04 -12.85
N ILE A 37 5.64 -16.24 -13.52
CA ILE A 37 5.95 -15.57 -14.78
C ILE A 37 5.36 -16.43 -15.90
N THR A 38 4.38 -15.88 -16.64
CA THR A 38 3.77 -16.54 -17.80
C THR A 38 3.74 -15.58 -18.98
N LEU A 39 3.82 -16.10 -20.21
CA LEU A 39 3.69 -15.27 -21.41
C LEU A 39 2.34 -14.51 -21.43
N ALA A 40 1.28 -15.13 -20.95
CA ALA A 40 -0.03 -14.49 -20.86
C ALA A 40 -0.01 -13.26 -19.95
N ALA A 41 0.80 -13.27 -18.89
CA ALA A 41 0.96 -12.16 -17.95
C ALA A 41 1.54 -10.89 -18.58
N LEU A 42 2.25 -11.02 -19.70
CA LEU A 42 2.80 -9.88 -20.46
C LEU A 42 1.71 -9.13 -21.22
N PHE A 43 0.61 -9.80 -21.59
CA PHE A 43 -0.40 -9.26 -22.50
C PHE A 43 -1.79 -9.12 -21.88
N ARG A 44 -2.05 -9.73 -20.71
CA ARG A 44 -3.37 -9.75 -20.07
C ARG A 44 -3.28 -9.40 -18.60
N PRO A 45 -4.25 -8.64 -18.08
CA PRO A 45 -4.42 -8.47 -16.64
C PRO A 45 -4.56 -9.84 -15.95
N GLN A 46 -4.06 -9.92 -14.72
CA GLN A 46 -4.06 -11.16 -13.95
C GLN A 46 -5.00 -11.05 -12.74
N PRO A 47 -5.74 -12.11 -12.38
CA PRO A 47 -6.50 -12.13 -11.14
C PRO A 47 -5.57 -11.90 -9.94
N PRO A 48 -5.97 -11.09 -8.94
CA PRO A 48 -5.11 -10.76 -7.81
C PRO A 48 -4.77 -11.96 -6.92
N ASP A 49 -5.62 -12.99 -6.89
CA ASP A 49 -5.42 -14.23 -6.14
C ASP A 49 -4.24 -15.10 -6.63
N ARG A 50 -3.70 -14.82 -7.82
CA ARG A 50 -2.46 -15.44 -8.31
C ARG A 50 -1.19 -14.90 -7.64
N PHE A 51 -1.31 -13.82 -6.91
CA PHE A 51 -0.17 -13.17 -6.27
C PHE A 51 0.03 -13.68 -4.84
N VAL A 52 1.28 -13.96 -4.50
CA VAL A 52 1.67 -14.49 -3.18
C VAL A 52 1.20 -13.60 -2.03
N GLY A 53 1.12 -12.31 -2.30
CA GLY A 53 0.71 -11.31 -1.32
C GLY A 53 -0.78 -11.26 -1.06
N PHE A 54 -1.62 -11.67 -2.01
CA PHE A 54 -3.06 -11.45 -1.89
C PHE A 54 -3.66 -12.20 -0.71
N GLY A 55 -4.34 -11.47 0.17
CA GLY A 55 -4.94 -11.99 1.40
C GLY A 55 -3.97 -12.24 2.56
N ARG A 56 -2.64 -12.02 2.40
CA ARG A 56 -1.71 -12.11 3.54
C ARG A 56 -2.09 -11.09 4.60
N ALA A 57 -2.00 -11.51 5.87
CA ALA A 57 -2.28 -10.62 7.00
C ALA A 57 -1.40 -9.37 6.96
N ILE A 58 -2.02 -8.22 7.11
CA ILE A 58 -1.37 -6.94 7.33
C ILE A 58 -1.46 -6.62 8.82
N LEU A 59 -0.31 -6.34 9.40
CA LEU A 59 -0.17 -6.11 10.84
C LEU A 59 0.00 -4.63 11.14
N ALA A 60 -0.50 -4.19 12.28
CA ALA A 60 -0.22 -2.85 12.78
C ALA A 60 1.29 -2.67 12.99
N PRO A 61 1.92 -1.65 12.39
CA PRO A 61 3.37 -1.42 12.52
C PRO A 61 3.72 -0.65 13.80
N VAL A 62 2.75 0.02 14.40
CA VAL A 62 2.93 0.88 15.58
C VAL A 62 1.75 0.71 16.54
N SER A 63 2.00 0.98 17.82
CA SER A 63 0.89 1.14 18.79
C SER A 63 0.21 2.49 18.53
N GLY A 64 -1.11 2.52 18.57
CA GLY A 64 -1.88 3.75 18.37
C GLY A 64 -3.37 3.52 18.47
N THR A 65 -4.12 4.52 18.03
CA THR A 65 -5.58 4.46 17.90
C THR A 65 -5.92 4.48 16.41
N VAL A 66 -6.79 3.60 15.96
CA VAL A 66 -7.32 3.64 14.60
C VAL A 66 -8.09 4.95 14.42
N HIS A 67 -7.56 5.84 13.58
CA HIS A 67 -8.17 7.11 13.25
C HIS A 67 -9.26 6.95 12.18
N ALA A 68 -8.95 6.17 11.15
CA ALA A 68 -9.86 5.88 10.05
C ALA A 68 -9.70 4.42 9.59
N ALA A 69 -10.79 3.83 9.17
CA ALA A 69 -10.84 2.52 8.52
C ALA A 69 -11.87 2.59 7.39
N HIS A 70 -11.47 2.19 6.19
CA HIS A 70 -12.34 2.13 5.02
C HIS A 70 -12.22 0.76 4.37
N ASP A 71 -13.38 0.16 4.06
CA ASP A 71 -13.50 -1.12 3.37
C ASP A 71 -14.66 -1.06 2.37
N GLY A 72 -14.63 -1.91 1.35
CA GLY A 72 -15.69 -1.98 0.34
C GLY A 72 -15.22 -1.64 -1.08
N GLU A 73 -14.02 -1.06 -1.26
CA GLU A 73 -13.46 -0.88 -2.59
C GLU A 73 -13.06 -2.24 -3.18
N PRO A 74 -13.51 -2.59 -4.41
CA PRO A 74 -13.23 -3.89 -4.99
C PRO A 74 -11.74 -4.06 -5.31
N ASP A 75 -11.23 -5.28 -5.13
CA ASP A 75 -9.93 -5.66 -5.68
C ASP A 75 -10.05 -5.84 -7.19
N HIS A 76 -9.22 -5.16 -7.93
CA HIS A 76 -9.19 -5.27 -9.39
C HIS A 76 -8.06 -6.19 -9.87
N ALA A 77 -8.08 -6.53 -11.16
CA ALA A 77 -7.01 -7.31 -11.78
C ALA A 77 -5.66 -6.60 -11.69
N ALA A 78 -4.59 -7.36 -11.50
CA ALA A 78 -3.23 -6.85 -11.51
C ALA A 78 -2.74 -6.60 -12.95
N PHE A 79 -2.01 -5.49 -13.13
CA PHE A 79 -1.56 -5.01 -14.42
C PHE A 79 -0.03 -5.07 -14.51
N ARG A 80 0.49 -6.16 -15.09
CA ARG A 80 1.92 -6.36 -15.37
C ARG A 80 2.19 -6.31 -16.87
N GLY A 81 3.44 -6.08 -17.27
CA GLY A 81 3.79 -6.00 -18.70
C GLY A 81 3.04 -4.89 -19.45
N PHE A 82 2.58 -5.16 -20.66
CA PHE A 82 1.88 -4.16 -21.50
C PHE A 82 0.58 -3.60 -20.88
N PRO A 83 -0.25 -4.37 -20.17
CA PRO A 83 -1.44 -3.83 -19.49
C PRO A 83 -1.13 -2.72 -18.49
N SER A 84 0.08 -2.68 -17.90
CA SER A 84 0.46 -1.63 -16.96
C SER A 84 0.53 -0.25 -17.62
N ILE A 85 0.82 -0.17 -18.91
CA ILE A 85 0.85 1.09 -19.66
C ILE A 85 -0.55 1.70 -19.75
N GLY A 86 -1.55 0.90 -20.11
CA GLY A 86 -2.95 1.34 -20.14
C GLY A 86 -3.46 1.76 -18.77
N TYR A 87 -3.05 1.04 -17.72
CA TYR A 87 -3.37 1.39 -16.34
C TYR A 87 -2.74 2.72 -15.92
N ALA A 88 -1.48 2.98 -16.30
CA ALA A 88 -0.80 4.25 -16.03
C ALA A 88 -1.50 5.44 -16.70
N VAL A 89 -1.99 5.29 -17.94
CA VAL A 89 -2.72 6.36 -18.64
C VAL A 89 -4.00 6.76 -17.90
N THR A 90 -4.66 5.83 -17.21
CA THR A 90 -5.87 6.11 -16.44
C THR A 90 -5.61 6.65 -15.02
N GLN A 91 -4.36 6.78 -14.61
CA GLN A 91 -3.98 7.25 -13.27
C GLN A 91 -4.54 8.64 -12.94
N ALA A 92 -4.62 9.54 -13.92
CA ALA A 92 -5.18 10.88 -13.72
C ALA A 92 -6.64 10.85 -13.24
N GLY A 93 -7.43 9.87 -13.67
CA GLY A 93 -8.81 9.65 -13.20
C GLY A 93 -8.84 9.27 -11.71
N ARG A 94 -7.95 8.36 -11.27
CA ARG A 94 -7.85 7.93 -9.87
C ARG A 94 -7.38 9.07 -8.96
N VAL A 95 -6.44 9.89 -9.43
CA VAL A 95 -6.00 11.09 -8.71
C VAL A 95 -7.16 12.08 -8.53
N ARG A 96 -8.01 12.28 -9.56
CA ARG A 96 -9.20 13.14 -9.48
C ARG A 96 -10.27 12.59 -8.52
N ALA A 97 -10.35 11.29 -8.34
CA ALA A 97 -11.21 10.66 -7.34
C ALA A 97 -10.71 10.88 -5.89
N GLY A 98 -9.58 11.56 -5.72
CA GLY A 98 -9.00 11.92 -4.43
C GLY A 98 -8.35 10.76 -3.69
N TRP A 99 -8.21 10.93 -2.38
CA TRP A 99 -7.52 9.97 -1.52
C TRP A 99 -8.10 8.56 -1.62
N LEU A 100 -9.43 8.42 -1.60
CA LEU A 100 -10.09 7.11 -1.65
C LEU A 100 -9.78 6.36 -2.95
N GLY A 101 -9.80 7.06 -4.09
CA GLY A 101 -9.46 6.48 -5.39
C GLY A 101 -8.00 6.04 -5.50
N LEU A 102 -7.12 6.62 -4.69
CA LEU A 102 -5.71 6.23 -4.61
C LEU A 102 -5.47 5.14 -3.58
N ALA A 103 -5.91 5.33 -2.34
CA ALA A 103 -5.65 4.43 -1.23
C ALA A 103 -6.42 3.10 -1.32
N GLY A 104 -7.60 3.11 -1.94
CA GLY A 104 -8.52 1.97 -1.87
C GLY A 104 -8.93 1.67 -0.44
N ASN A 105 -9.08 0.41 -0.09
CA ASN A 105 -9.32 -0.01 1.29
C ASN A 105 -8.08 0.29 2.12
N HIS A 106 -8.27 0.93 3.27
CA HIS A 106 -7.15 1.40 4.07
C HIS A 106 -7.49 1.53 5.55
N VAL A 107 -6.45 1.52 6.37
CA VAL A 107 -6.50 1.84 7.79
C VAL A 107 -5.50 2.94 8.08
N VAL A 108 -5.89 3.94 8.86
CA VAL A 108 -5.01 5.00 9.35
C VAL A 108 -4.91 4.88 10.87
N ILE A 109 -3.69 4.73 11.38
CA ILE A 109 -3.40 4.63 12.81
C ILE A 109 -2.77 5.95 13.26
N GLU A 110 -3.36 6.59 14.26
CA GLU A 110 -2.81 7.79 14.89
C GLU A 110 -1.92 7.41 16.08
N ARG A 111 -0.74 8.02 16.14
CA ARG A 111 0.18 7.94 17.26
C ARG A 111 0.91 9.28 17.46
N LEU A 112 0.69 9.95 18.59
CA LEU A 112 1.38 11.18 18.98
C LEU A 112 1.34 12.28 17.90
N GLY A 113 0.18 12.44 17.24
CA GLY A 113 -0.02 13.41 16.18
C GLY A 113 0.53 13.00 14.81
N VAL A 114 1.08 11.79 14.68
CA VAL A 114 1.48 11.20 13.39
C VAL A 114 0.44 10.17 12.96
N PHE A 115 0.04 10.23 11.69
CA PHE A 115 -0.97 9.36 11.08
C PHE A 115 -0.30 8.40 10.10
N VAL A 116 -0.32 7.11 10.41
CA VAL A 116 0.27 6.05 9.58
C VAL A 116 -0.84 5.39 8.78
N ALA A 117 -0.80 5.54 7.45
CA ALA A 117 -1.76 4.92 6.55
C ALA A 117 -1.20 3.63 5.96
N LEU A 118 -2.05 2.59 5.95
CA LEU A 118 -1.81 1.27 5.37
C LEU A 118 -2.89 1.06 4.29
N CYS A 119 -2.48 1.06 3.01
CA CYS A 119 -3.39 1.16 1.87
C CYS A 119 -3.38 -0.10 1.01
N HIS A 120 -4.32 -0.15 0.05
CA HIS A 120 -4.54 -1.25 -0.89
C HIS A 120 -4.94 -2.56 -0.21
N LEU A 121 -5.66 -2.47 0.92
CA LEU A 121 -6.14 -3.64 1.64
C LEU A 121 -7.19 -4.39 0.82
N ARG A 122 -7.30 -5.70 1.06
CA ARG A 122 -8.27 -6.55 0.39
C ARG A 122 -9.70 -6.17 0.79
N CYS A 123 -10.59 -6.16 -0.18
CA CYS A 123 -12.02 -5.93 0.02
C CYS A 123 -12.60 -6.93 1.03
N GLY A 124 -13.34 -6.44 2.02
CA GLY A 124 -13.96 -7.24 3.07
C GLY A 124 -12.99 -7.80 4.12
N SER A 125 -11.76 -7.28 4.20
CA SER A 125 -10.75 -7.80 5.11
C SER A 125 -10.40 -6.89 6.29
N VAL A 126 -10.82 -5.64 6.28
CA VAL A 126 -10.49 -4.69 7.35
C VAL A 126 -11.21 -5.13 8.64
N GLY A 127 -10.43 -5.55 9.63
CA GLY A 127 -10.91 -6.12 10.88
C GLY A 127 -10.91 -5.15 12.06
N VAL A 128 -10.60 -3.87 11.84
CA VAL A 128 -10.52 -2.84 12.87
C VAL A 128 -11.46 -1.67 12.58
N HIS A 129 -11.79 -0.88 13.59
CA HIS A 129 -12.71 0.26 13.45
C HIS A 129 -12.13 1.53 14.10
N PRO A 130 -12.57 2.72 13.68
CA PRO A 130 -12.16 3.97 14.30
C PRO A 130 -12.38 3.98 15.82
N GLY A 131 -11.38 4.50 16.54
CA GLY A 131 -11.34 4.52 18.00
C GLY A 131 -10.74 3.26 18.66
N GLN A 132 -10.56 2.18 17.91
CA GLN A 132 -9.92 0.96 18.43
C GLN A 132 -8.43 1.20 18.69
N ARG A 133 -7.92 0.73 19.82
CA ARG A 133 -6.48 0.66 20.10
C ARG A 133 -5.86 -0.57 19.45
N VAL A 134 -4.69 -0.38 18.87
CA VAL A 134 -3.89 -1.47 18.28
C VAL A 134 -2.45 -1.38 18.77
N VAL A 135 -1.77 -2.54 18.78
CA VAL A 135 -0.35 -2.67 19.09
C VAL A 135 0.38 -3.36 17.92
N PRO A 136 1.71 -3.21 17.81
CA PRO A 136 2.47 -3.91 16.77
C PRO A 136 2.18 -5.40 16.77
N GLY A 137 1.85 -5.95 15.59
CA GLY A 137 1.50 -7.35 15.40
C GLY A 137 0.00 -7.65 15.38
N ASP A 138 -0.88 -6.72 15.78
CA ASP A 138 -2.32 -6.90 15.63
C ASP A 138 -2.69 -6.97 14.15
N VAL A 139 -3.51 -7.96 13.77
CA VAL A 139 -4.02 -8.06 12.38
C VAL A 139 -5.04 -6.97 12.15
N ILE A 140 -4.80 -6.13 11.14
CA ILE A 140 -5.69 -5.02 10.77
C ILE A 140 -6.48 -5.29 9.49
N GLY A 141 -6.02 -6.20 8.64
CA GLY A 141 -6.66 -6.57 7.38
C GLY A 141 -5.81 -7.54 6.59
N GLY A 142 -6.14 -7.71 5.32
CA GLY A 142 -5.39 -8.51 4.35
C GLY A 142 -4.80 -7.65 3.24
N CYS A 143 -3.66 -8.04 2.70
CA CYS A 143 -3.07 -7.41 1.52
C CYS A 143 -3.99 -7.61 0.32
N GLY A 144 -4.32 -6.56 -0.39
CA GLY A 144 -5.22 -6.56 -1.54
C GLY A 144 -4.65 -5.85 -2.75
N ASN A 145 -5.56 -5.52 -3.68
CA ASN A 145 -5.24 -4.79 -4.90
C ASN A 145 -6.32 -3.76 -5.22
N SER A 146 -6.80 -3.06 -4.21
CA SER A 146 -7.81 -1.99 -4.33
C SER A 146 -7.16 -0.64 -4.59
N GLY A 147 -7.94 0.33 -5.10
CA GLY A 147 -7.45 1.69 -5.36
C GLY A 147 -6.44 1.79 -6.51
N ASN A 148 -5.38 2.59 -6.36
CA ASN A 148 -4.34 2.79 -7.38
C ASN A 148 -3.16 1.83 -7.20
N SER A 149 -3.38 0.56 -7.37
CA SER A 149 -2.38 -0.51 -7.25
C SER A 149 -2.19 -1.24 -8.59
N THR A 150 -0.97 -1.62 -8.92
CA THR A 150 -0.68 -2.41 -10.14
C THR A 150 -0.62 -3.91 -9.87
N GLU A 151 -0.28 -4.31 -8.66
CA GLU A 151 -0.27 -5.69 -8.17
C GLU A 151 -0.44 -5.69 -6.64
N PRO A 152 -0.89 -6.81 -6.03
CA PRO A 152 -1.06 -6.89 -4.58
C PRO A 152 0.20 -6.51 -3.81
N HIS A 153 0.11 -5.42 -3.05
CA HIS A 153 1.17 -4.91 -2.18
C HIS A 153 0.58 -4.09 -1.04
N LEU A 154 1.37 -3.83 -0.02
CA LEU A 154 1.06 -2.88 1.04
C LEU A 154 1.78 -1.56 0.78
N HIS A 155 1.02 -0.49 0.61
CA HIS A 155 1.55 0.87 0.63
C HIS A 155 1.50 1.43 2.05
N VAL A 156 2.61 1.95 2.54
CA VAL A 156 2.74 2.55 3.87
C VAL A 156 3.23 3.97 3.75
N GLN A 157 2.54 4.91 4.38
CA GLN A 157 2.99 6.29 4.51
C GLN A 157 2.69 6.85 5.90
N ALA A 158 3.46 7.85 6.32
CA ALA A 158 3.22 8.62 7.54
C ALA A 158 2.98 10.09 7.20
N MET A 159 2.09 10.73 7.95
CA MET A 159 1.59 12.08 7.72
C MET A 159 1.52 12.84 9.05
N ASP A 160 1.68 14.18 9.00
CA ASP A 160 1.57 15.07 10.16
C ASP A 160 0.13 15.53 10.43
N GLY A 161 -0.85 15.00 9.71
CA GLY A 161 -2.25 15.36 9.86
C GLY A 161 -3.20 14.29 9.32
N PRO A 162 -4.49 14.35 9.71
CA PRO A 162 -5.49 13.33 9.37
C PRO A 162 -6.00 13.42 7.92
N ASP A 163 -5.84 14.58 7.27
CA ASP A 163 -6.28 14.79 5.88
C ASP A 163 -5.09 14.66 4.93
N PRO A 164 -4.97 13.56 4.18
CA PRO A 164 -3.85 13.32 3.26
C PRO A 164 -3.72 14.40 2.18
N GLY A 165 -4.81 15.08 1.84
CA GLY A 165 -4.81 16.16 0.84
C GLY A 165 -4.15 17.45 1.33
N ARG A 166 -3.97 17.61 2.65
CA ARG A 166 -3.40 18.81 3.29
C ARG A 166 -2.15 18.51 4.12
N ALA A 167 -2.00 17.27 4.57
CA ALA A 167 -0.90 16.85 5.43
C ALA A 167 0.43 16.84 4.67
N ALA A 168 1.51 17.06 5.40
CA ALA A 168 2.85 16.81 4.92
C ALA A 168 3.29 15.37 5.20
N ALA A 169 4.13 14.83 4.32
CA ALA A 169 4.71 13.51 4.51
C ALA A 169 5.75 13.54 5.64
N VAL A 170 5.64 12.59 6.56
CA VAL A 170 6.61 12.35 7.64
C VAL A 170 7.54 11.21 7.22
N PRO A 171 8.87 11.38 7.34
CA PRO A 171 9.82 10.30 7.04
C PRO A 171 9.60 9.09 7.94
N ILE A 172 9.66 7.88 7.34
CA ILE A 172 9.58 6.61 8.05
C ILE A 172 11.00 6.07 8.23
N SER A 173 11.26 5.44 9.38
CA SER A 173 12.48 4.71 9.65
C SER A 173 12.17 3.31 10.18
N PHE A 174 13.09 2.38 9.94
CA PHE A 174 13.01 1.01 10.44
C PHE A 174 14.25 0.66 11.25
N PRO A 175 14.18 -0.26 12.22
CA PRO A 175 15.36 -0.88 12.79
C PRO A 175 16.23 -1.47 11.67
N GLY A 176 17.52 -1.14 11.64
CA GLY A 176 18.42 -1.55 10.54
C GLY A 176 18.45 -0.63 9.32
N GLY A 177 17.69 0.46 9.34
CA GLY A 177 17.67 1.47 8.27
C GLY A 177 16.57 1.26 7.24
N LEU A 178 16.46 2.20 6.31
CA LEU A 178 15.44 2.20 5.28
C LEU A 178 15.87 1.29 4.12
N PRO A 179 15.14 0.20 3.81
CA PRO A 179 15.53 -0.72 2.76
C PRO A 179 15.37 -0.08 1.37
N ARG A 180 16.26 -0.43 0.45
CA ARG A 180 16.23 0.04 -0.95
C ARG A 180 15.28 -0.78 -1.81
N ASN A 181 14.92 -0.24 -2.99
CA ASN A 181 14.17 -0.99 -4.00
C ASN A 181 14.88 -2.30 -4.35
N GLY A 182 14.12 -3.37 -4.49
CA GLY A 182 14.64 -4.73 -4.75
C GLY A 182 15.09 -5.48 -3.50
N THR A 183 15.26 -4.82 -2.34
CA THR A 183 15.61 -5.52 -1.10
C THR A 183 14.47 -6.44 -0.66
N VAL A 184 14.79 -7.71 -0.38
CA VAL A 184 13.87 -8.63 0.29
C VAL A 184 14.11 -8.50 1.79
N VAL A 185 13.04 -8.24 2.54
CA VAL A 185 13.04 -8.19 4.01
C VAL A 185 12.20 -9.34 4.53
N SER A 186 12.66 -9.99 5.58
CA SER A 186 11.88 -10.97 6.34
C SER A 186 11.14 -10.27 7.44
N GLY A 187 9.85 -10.55 7.60
CA GLY A 187 9.02 -10.12 8.73
C GLY A 187 8.86 -11.26 9.71
#